data_9acef8b7c156efec1e7651ad7b58b69b
#
_entry.id   9acef8b7c156efec1e7651ad7b58b69b
#
_cell.length_a   1.000
_cell.length_b   1.000
_cell.length_c   1.000
_cell.angle_alpha   90.00
_cell.angle_beta   90.00
_cell.angle_gamma   90.00
#
_symmetry.space_group_name_H-M   'P 1'
#
loop_
_entity.id
_entity.type
_entity.pdbx_description
1 polymer ?
#
loop_
_entity_poly.entity_id
_entity_poly.type
_entity_poly.pdbx_seq_one_letter_code
_entity_poly.pdbx_strand_id
1 'polypeptide(L)'
;MKVVLGVINVSDRASEGLYEDTPGKACVALLREWLTTPFEAAYAVVPDVQAKIEAELKRMADEAGCCLIVTTGGTGPAPRDVTPEATAAVCGQMLPGFGEAMRAASLKIVPTAILSRQTAGIRGHTLIVNLPGRPKSIKENLAAVFPAIPYCIDLIGGPRLETNGATMPVFRPKAEPS
;
A
#
# COMPACT_ATOMS: atom_id res chain seq x y z
N MET A 1 -2.49 18.96 11.70
CA MET A 1 -2.62 18.60 10.26
C MET A 1 -3.38 17.29 10.20
N LYS A 2 -4.42 17.18 9.37
CA LYS A 2 -5.25 15.98 9.24
C LYS A 2 -4.46 14.92 8.49
N VAL A 3 -4.36 13.70 9.03
CA VAL A 3 -3.72 12.58 8.35
C VAL A 3 -4.73 11.94 7.41
N VAL A 4 -4.34 11.74 6.16
CA VAL A 4 -5.14 11.05 5.14
C VAL A 4 -4.36 9.84 4.62
N LEU A 5 -5.00 8.69 4.59
CA LEU A 5 -4.45 7.45 4.03
C LEU A 5 -5.33 6.98 2.88
N GLY A 6 -4.70 6.61 1.77
CA GLY A 6 -5.39 6.11 0.58
C GLY A 6 -5.49 4.59 0.55
N VAL A 7 -6.62 4.07 0.11
CA VAL A 7 -6.82 2.66 -0.20
C VAL A 7 -7.48 2.55 -1.57
N ILE A 8 -6.83 1.84 -2.49
CA ILE A 8 -7.36 1.60 -3.84
C ILE A 8 -7.51 0.10 -4.05
N ASN A 9 -8.73 -0.36 -4.29
CA ASN A 9 -8.96 -1.71 -4.80
C ASN A 9 -8.93 -1.69 -6.33
N VAL A 10 -7.98 -2.41 -6.91
CA VAL A 10 -7.83 -2.58 -8.36
C VAL A 10 -8.51 -3.88 -8.74
N SER A 11 -9.67 -3.79 -9.37
CA SER A 11 -10.47 -4.94 -9.76
C SER A 11 -11.56 -4.56 -10.78
N ASP A 12 -11.52 -5.16 -11.96
CA ASP A 12 -12.58 -5.02 -12.95
C ASP A 12 -13.94 -5.38 -12.36
N ARG A 13 -14.03 -6.54 -11.71
CA ARG A 13 -15.29 -7.05 -11.15
C ARG A 13 -15.87 -6.18 -10.04
N ALA A 14 -15.02 -5.66 -9.16
CA ALA A 14 -15.47 -4.78 -8.08
C ALA A 14 -15.88 -3.41 -8.63
N SER A 15 -15.18 -2.88 -9.64
CA SER A 15 -15.50 -1.61 -10.29
C SER A 15 -16.82 -1.64 -11.05
N GLU A 16 -17.22 -2.81 -11.56
CA GLU A 16 -18.52 -3.05 -12.23
C GLU A 16 -19.65 -3.41 -11.25
N GLY A 17 -19.35 -3.47 -9.95
CA GLY A 17 -20.35 -3.84 -8.94
C GLY A 17 -20.71 -5.34 -8.92
N LEU A 18 -19.95 -6.19 -9.62
CA LEU A 18 -20.18 -7.64 -9.70
C LEU A 18 -19.65 -8.40 -8.47
N TYR A 19 -18.79 -7.76 -7.69
CA TYR A 19 -18.16 -8.32 -6.50
C TYR A 19 -18.17 -7.32 -5.35
N GLU A 20 -18.39 -7.81 -4.13
CA GLU A 20 -18.18 -6.97 -2.95
C GLU A 20 -16.67 -6.67 -2.79
N ASP A 21 -16.34 -5.40 -2.52
CA ASP A 21 -14.97 -4.97 -2.26
C ASP A 21 -14.50 -5.41 -0.86
N THR A 22 -14.23 -6.68 -0.70
CA THR A 22 -13.67 -7.25 0.52
C THR A 22 -12.19 -6.87 0.72
N PRO A 23 -11.32 -6.88 -0.32
CA PRO A 23 -9.90 -6.54 -0.15
C PRO A 23 -9.66 -5.12 0.33
N GLY A 24 -10.30 -4.12 -0.26
CA GLY A 24 -10.11 -2.73 0.15
C GLY A 24 -10.62 -2.46 1.55
N LYS A 25 -11.79 -3.01 1.91
CA LYS A 25 -12.33 -2.93 3.28
C LYS A 25 -11.40 -3.59 4.30
N ALA A 26 -10.79 -4.72 3.95
CA ALA A 26 -9.79 -5.39 4.80
C ALA A 26 -8.56 -4.51 5.06
N CYS A 27 -8.07 -3.79 4.04
CA CYS A 27 -6.96 -2.84 4.21
C CYS A 27 -7.31 -1.72 5.19
N VAL A 28 -8.47 -1.09 5.04
CA VAL A 28 -8.93 -0.01 5.95
C VAL A 28 -9.04 -0.54 7.37
N ALA A 29 -9.58 -1.74 7.57
CA ALA A 29 -9.72 -2.35 8.89
C ALA A 29 -8.36 -2.59 9.55
N LEU A 30 -7.36 -3.10 8.81
CA LEU A 30 -6.00 -3.31 9.32
C LEU A 30 -5.32 -2.00 9.69
N LEU A 31 -5.44 -0.96 8.86
CA LEU A 31 -4.88 0.34 9.17
C LEU A 31 -5.47 0.92 10.46
N ARG A 32 -6.79 0.76 10.68
CA ARG A 32 -7.46 1.17 11.91
C ARG A 32 -7.08 0.34 13.13
N GLU A 33 -6.81 -0.94 12.96
CA GLU A 33 -6.35 -1.84 14.02
C GLU A 33 -4.92 -1.47 14.50
N TRP A 34 -4.05 -1.12 13.55
CA TRP A 34 -2.62 -0.95 13.82
C TRP A 34 -2.21 0.48 14.17
N LEU A 35 -2.87 1.49 13.59
CA LEU A 35 -2.55 2.90 13.84
C LEU A 35 -3.32 3.44 15.04
N THR A 36 -2.60 4.13 15.94
CA THR A 36 -3.19 4.93 17.01
C THR A 36 -3.37 6.38 16.58
N THR A 37 -2.62 6.85 15.56
CA THR A 37 -2.82 8.15 14.95
C THR A 37 -4.18 8.19 14.25
N PRO A 38 -5.09 9.14 14.58
CA PRO A 38 -6.35 9.31 13.88
C PRO A 38 -6.12 9.68 12.41
N PHE A 39 -6.87 9.07 11.50
CA PHE A 39 -6.77 9.37 10.08
C PHE A 39 -8.12 9.30 9.37
N GLU A 40 -8.22 9.97 8.23
CA GLU A 40 -9.27 9.73 7.23
C GLU A 40 -8.81 8.75 6.18
N ALA A 41 -9.71 7.88 5.76
CA ALA A 41 -9.47 6.99 4.65
C ALA A 41 -10.03 7.60 3.35
N ALA A 42 -9.16 7.92 2.41
CA ALA A 42 -9.52 8.15 1.02
C ALA A 42 -9.62 6.79 0.32
N TYR A 43 -10.78 6.50 -0.24
CA TYR A 43 -11.10 5.16 -0.73
C TYR A 43 -11.57 5.18 -2.18
N ALA A 44 -11.08 4.25 -3.00
CA ALA A 44 -11.51 4.08 -4.37
C ALA A 44 -11.49 2.61 -4.81
N VAL A 45 -12.35 2.30 -5.76
CA VAL A 45 -12.32 1.06 -6.55
C VAL A 45 -12.13 1.44 -8.00
N VAL A 46 -11.11 0.89 -8.64
CA VAL A 46 -10.78 1.19 -10.04
C VAL A 46 -10.62 -0.11 -10.83
N PRO A 47 -10.92 -0.11 -12.15
CA PRO A 47 -10.70 -1.26 -13.00
C PRO A 47 -9.20 -1.51 -13.22
N ASP A 48 -8.86 -2.72 -13.69
CA ASP A 48 -7.49 -3.13 -14.08
C ASP A 48 -7.06 -2.45 -15.40
N VAL A 49 -7.05 -1.11 -15.39
CA VAL A 49 -6.65 -0.23 -16.50
C VAL A 49 -5.57 0.72 -16.00
N GLN A 50 -4.36 0.62 -16.55
CA GLN A 50 -3.19 1.35 -16.07
C GLN A 50 -3.47 2.86 -15.92
N ALA A 51 -4.01 3.52 -16.94
CA ALA A 51 -4.30 4.95 -16.90
C ALA A 51 -5.30 5.35 -15.79
N LYS A 52 -6.25 4.47 -15.46
CA LYS A 52 -7.20 4.72 -14.37
C LYS A 52 -6.54 4.60 -13.00
N ILE A 53 -5.67 3.60 -12.85
CA ILE A 53 -4.87 3.41 -11.61
C ILE A 53 -3.94 4.61 -11.42
N GLU A 54 -3.21 5.03 -12.47
CA GLU A 54 -2.32 6.20 -12.42
C GLU A 54 -3.06 7.48 -12.03
N ALA A 55 -4.23 7.72 -12.64
CA ALA A 55 -5.03 8.91 -12.36
C ALA A 55 -5.46 8.95 -10.88
N GLU A 56 -5.89 7.82 -10.34
CA GLU A 56 -6.33 7.73 -8.95
C GLU A 56 -5.16 7.84 -7.96
N LEU A 57 -4.01 7.23 -8.27
CA LEU A 57 -2.80 7.38 -7.47
C LEU A 57 -2.36 8.87 -7.40
N LYS A 58 -2.36 9.56 -8.53
CA LYS A 58 -2.05 11.01 -8.59
C LYS A 58 -3.05 11.83 -7.79
N ARG A 59 -4.35 11.59 -7.97
CA ARG A 59 -5.40 12.29 -7.25
C ARG A 59 -5.27 12.13 -5.73
N MET A 60 -5.04 10.90 -5.26
CA MET A 60 -4.87 10.64 -3.82
C MET A 60 -3.59 11.26 -3.26
N ALA A 61 -2.48 11.21 -3.99
CA ALA A 61 -1.22 11.79 -3.54
C ALA A 61 -1.23 13.32 -3.58
N ASP A 62 -1.61 13.90 -4.72
CA ASP A 62 -1.42 15.33 -4.99
C ASP A 62 -2.58 16.20 -4.51
N GLU A 63 -3.83 15.71 -4.59
CA GLU A 63 -5.03 16.49 -4.27
C GLU A 63 -5.59 16.13 -2.88
N ALA A 64 -5.72 14.83 -2.58
CA ALA A 64 -6.20 14.40 -1.27
C ALA A 64 -5.12 14.45 -0.17
N GLY A 65 -3.84 14.58 -0.55
CA GLY A 65 -2.73 14.70 0.40
C GLY A 65 -2.49 13.44 1.22
N CYS A 66 -2.73 12.26 0.66
CA CYS A 66 -2.45 11.00 1.32
C CYS A 66 -0.94 10.87 1.58
N CYS A 67 -0.54 10.57 2.81
CA CYS A 67 0.86 10.27 3.14
C CYS A 67 1.24 8.80 2.87
N LEU A 68 0.25 7.92 2.87
CA LEU A 68 0.35 6.51 2.50
C LEU A 68 -0.80 6.16 1.56
N ILE A 69 -0.52 5.45 0.49
CA ILE A 69 -1.52 4.81 -0.36
C ILE A 69 -1.20 3.32 -0.42
N VAL A 70 -2.16 2.47 -0.09
CA VAL A 70 -2.07 1.04 -0.34
C VAL A 70 -3.01 0.66 -1.46
N THR A 71 -2.52 -0.11 -2.42
CA THR A 71 -3.36 -0.70 -3.47
C THR A 71 -3.54 -2.19 -3.22
N THR A 72 -4.64 -2.76 -3.63
CA THR A 72 -4.86 -4.21 -3.62
C THR A 72 -5.26 -4.68 -5.01
N GLY A 73 -4.71 -5.82 -5.46
CA GLY A 73 -5.02 -6.39 -6.76
C GLY A 73 -4.10 -5.93 -7.88
N GLY A 74 -4.18 -6.61 -9.02
CA GLY A 74 -3.42 -6.30 -10.23
C GLY A 74 -1.91 -6.46 -10.12
N THR A 75 -1.41 -7.35 -9.24
CA THR A 75 0.03 -7.51 -8.95
C THR A 75 0.64 -8.82 -9.45
N GLY A 76 -0.11 -9.65 -10.15
CA GLY A 76 0.37 -10.90 -10.72
C GLY A 76 1.00 -10.73 -12.12
N PRO A 77 1.29 -11.85 -12.81
CA PRO A 77 1.87 -11.85 -14.15
C PRO A 77 0.84 -11.88 -15.29
N ALA A 78 -0.46 -11.83 -14.98
CA ALA A 78 -1.49 -11.84 -16.02
C ALA A 78 -1.47 -10.55 -16.84
N PRO A 79 -1.89 -10.57 -18.12
CA PRO A 79 -1.88 -9.38 -18.97
C PRO A 79 -2.67 -8.18 -18.43
N ARG A 80 -3.67 -8.44 -17.60
CA ARG A 80 -4.48 -7.39 -16.95
C ARG A 80 -3.87 -6.87 -15.64
N ASP A 81 -2.86 -7.54 -15.10
CA ASP A 81 -2.17 -7.10 -13.88
C ASP A 81 -1.19 -5.98 -14.22
N VAL A 82 -1.59 -4.74 -14.01
CA VAL A 82 -0.84 -3.52 -14.39
C VAL A 82 -0.60 -2.55 -13.24
N THR A 83 -0.90 -2.96 -12.01
CA THR A 83 -0.70 -2.11 -10.82
C THR A 83 0.76 -1.72 -10.59
N PRO A 84 1.75 -2.62 -10.73
CA PRO A 84 3.16 -2.25 -10.58
C PRO A 84 3.62 -1.24 -11.63
N GLU A 85 3.16 -1.38 -12.89
CA GLU A 85 3.47 -0.46 -13.98
C GLU A 85 2.88 0.92 -13.71
N ALA A 86 1.62 0.99 -13.29
CA ALA A 86 0.97 2.25 -12.93
C ALA A 86 1.70 2.94 -11.77
N THR A 87 2.12 2.17 -10.76
CA THR A 87 2.87 2.69 -9.61
C THR A 87 4.24 3.24 -10.05
N ALA A 88 4.97 2.50 -10.88
CA ALA A 88 6.26 2.95 -11.40
C ALA A 88 6.13 4.22 -12.25
N ALA A 89 5.05 4.33 -13.04
CA ALA A 89 4.81 5.50 -13.90
C ALA A 89 4.54 6.80 -13.12
N VAL A 90 4.01 6.72 -11.90
CA VAL A 90 3.66 7.91 -11.11
C VAL A 90 4.67 8.23 -10.00
N CYS A 91 5.55 7.31 -9.64
CA CYS A 91 6.56 7.48 -8.60
C CYS A 91 7.84 8.09 -9.14
N GLY A 92 8.42 9.02 -8.41
CA GLY A 92 9.75 9.56 -8.71
C GLY A 92 10.89 8.66 -8.20
N GLN A 93 10.59 7.78 -7.26
CA GLN A 93 11.56 6.87 -6.64
C GLN A 93 10.90 5.54 -6.31
N MET A 94 11.54 4.43 -6.70
CA MET A 94 11.04 3.09 -6.38
C MET A 94 11.76 2.52 -5.17
N LEU A 95 11.04 1.74 -4.36
CA LEU A 95 11.52 1.06 -3.15
C LEU A 95 11.36 -0.46 -3.30
N PRO A 96 12.25 -1.15 -4.04
CA PRO A 96 12.12 -2.58 -4.35
C PRO A 96 12.14 -3.47 -3.10
N GLY A 97 12.80 -3.04 -2.01
CA GLY A 97 12.87 -3.79 -0.76
C GLY A 97 11.49 -4.12 -0.15
N PHE A 98 10.48 -3.30 -0.39
CA PHE A 98 9.11 -3.62 0.02
C PHE A 98 8.58 -4.89 -0.68
N GLY A 99 8.73 -4.97 -2.00
CA GLY A 99 8.33 -6.14 -2.76
C GLY A 99 9.12 -7.39 -2.38
N GLU A 100 10.42 -7.25 -2.13
CA GLU A 100 11.29 -8.34 -1.68
C GLU A 100 10.82 -8.90 -0.33
N ALA A 101 10.57 -8.04 0.67
CA ALA A 101 10.10 -8.46 1.99
C ALA A 101 8.72 -9.12 1.94
N MET A 102 7.78 -8.57 1.17
CA MET A 102 6.44 -9.14 1.00
C MET A 102 6.50 -10.51 0.32
N ARG A 103 7.26 -10.67 -0.76
CA ARG A 103 7.46 -11.96 -1.42
C ARG A 103 8.14 -12.97 -0.51
N ALA A 104 9.16 -12.58 0.24
CA ALA A 104 9.83 -13.46 1.19
C ALA A 104 8.88 -13.99 2.28
N ALA A 105 7.96 -13.15 2.77
CA ALA A 105 6.95 -13.58 3.73
C ALA A 105 5.98 -14.58 3.11
N SER A 106 5.44 -14.29 1.94
CA SER A 106 4.46 -15.14 1.26
C SER A 106 5.06 -16.46 0.76
N LEU A 107 6.33 -16.50 0.35
CA LEU A 107 7.01 -17.72 -0.08
C LEU A 107 7.13 -18.79 1.02
N LYS A 108 7.05 -18.39 2.29
CA LYS A 108 7.00 -19.35 3.41
C LYS A 108 5.70 -20.14 3.45
N ILE A 109 4.65 -19.65 2.79
CA ILE A 109 3.30 -20.22 2.81
C ILE A 109 2.95 -20.85 1.46
N VAL A 110 3.25 -20.18 0.36
CA VAL A 110 2.83 -20.61 -0.98
C VAL A 110 3.93 -20.37 -2.02
N PRO A 111 4.36 -21.42 -2.77
CA PRO A 111 5.44 -21.30 -3.75
C PRO A 111 5.15 -20.31 -4.90
N THR A 112 3.88 -20.14 -5.28
CA THR A 112 3.47 -19.24 -6.35
C THR A 112 3.61 -17.75 -6.00
N ALA A 113 3.95 -17.41 -4.76
CA ALA A 113 4.27 -16.05 -4.37
C ALA A 113 5.45 -15.45 -5.17
N ILE A 114 6.32 -16.29 -5.73
CA ILE A 114 7.41 -15.88 -6.62
C ILE A 114 6.90 -15.13 -7.87
N LEU A 115 5.65 -15.34 -8.26
CA LEU A 115 5.02 -14.69 -9.41
C LEU A 115 4.49 -13.28 -9.08
N SER A 116 4.46 -12.89 -7.81
CA SER A 116 4.00 -11.56 -7.40
C SER A 116 5.00 -10.49 -7.82
N ARG A 117 4.49 -9.44 -8.45
CA ARG A 117 5.25 -8.27 -8.87
C ARG A 117 5.00 -7.04 -7.97
N GLN A 118 4.54 -7.31 -6.74
CA GLN A 118 4.34 -6.30 -5.71
C GLN A 118 5.58 -5.42 -5.55
N THR A 119 5.36 -4.11 -5.41
CA THR A 119 6.41 -3.11 -5.23
C THR A 119 5.93 -1.96 -4.37
N ALA A 120 6.79 -0.99 -4.14
CA ALA A 120 6.45 0.29 -3.54
C ALA A 120 7.26 1.41 -4.19
N GLY A 121 6.75 2.63 -4.08
CA GLY A 121 7.44 3.80 -4.58
C GLY A 121 7.00 5.06 -3.85
N ILE A 122 7.70 6.16 -4.11
CA ILE A 122 7.47 7.47 -3.51
C ILE A 122 7.04 8.45 -4.60
N ARG A 123 5.91 9.14 -4.35
CA ARG A 123 5.48 10.30 -5.12
C ARG A 123 5.38 11.51 -4.18
N GLY A 124 6.29 12.47 -4.34
CA GLY A 124 6.35 13.61 -3.42
C GLY A 124 6.51 13.18 -1.97
N HIS A 125 5.52 13.46 -1.13
CA HIS A 125 5.47 13.06 0.28
C HIS A 125 4.58 11.84 0.55
N THR A 126 4.25 11.08 -0.48
CA THR A 126 3.37 9.91 -0.42
C THR A 126 4.14 8.64 -0.67
N LEU A 127 4.06 7.69 0.27
CA LEU A 127 4.48 6.31 0.06
C LEU A 127 3.33 5.52 -0.57
N ILE A 128 3.59 4.83 -1.68
CA ILE A 128 2.63 3.96 -2.37
C ILE A 128 3.11 2.52 -2.23
N VAL A 129 2.25 1.61 -1.74
CA VAL A 129 2.57 0.18 -1.53
C VAL A 129 1.54 -0.68 -2.23
N ASN A 130 2.00 -1.60 -3.09
CA ASN A 130 1.12 -2.54 -3.78
C ASN A 130 0.96 -3.83 -2.99
N LEU A 131 -0.28 -4.23 -2.71
CA LEU A 131 -0.63 -5.45 -1.99
C LEU A 131 -1.35 -6.45 -2.93
N PRO A 132 -1.33 -7.75 -2.61
CA PRO A 132 -2.08 -8.75 -3.37
C PRO A 132 -3.59 -8.54 -3.22
N GLY A 133 -4.37 -9.12 -4.15
CA GLY A 133 -5.81 -8.95 -4.15
C GLY A 133 -6.58 -9.86 -3.18
N ARG A 134 -5.94 -10.87 -2.57
CA ARG A 134 -6.62 -11.80 -1.66
C ARG A 134 -6.59 -11.28 -0.22
N PRO A 135 -7.73 -11.16 0.48
CA PRO A 135 -7.80 -10.60 1.84
C PRO A 135 -6.85 -11.26 2.84
N LYS A 136 -6.72 -12.60 2.80
CA LYS A 136 -5.78 -13.32 3.67
C LYS A 136 -4.32 -12.93 3.44
N SER A 137 -3.93 -12.74 2.18
CA SER A 137 -2.57 -12.35 1.80
C SER A 137 -2.27 -10.89 2.10
N ILE A 138 -3.28 -10.03 2.16
CA ILE A 138 -3.14 -8.61 2.48
C ILE A 138 -2.53 -8.42 3.87
N LYS A 139 -3.11 -9.04 4.90
CA LYS A 139 -2.62 -8.93 6.28
C LYS A 139 -1.18 -9.41 6.40
N GLU A 140 -0.86 -10.54 5.80
CA GLU A 140 0.48 -11.13 5.82
C GLU A 140 1.51 -10.21 5.14
N ASN A 141 1.21 -9.73 3.95
CA ASN A 141 2.13 -8.89 3.18
C ASN A 141 2.30 -7.51 3.82
N LEU A 142 1.20 -6.89 4.23
CA LEU A 142 1.26 -5.57 4.88
C LEU A 142 2.00 -5.66 6.22
N ALA A 143 1.78 -6.70 7.02
CA ALA A 143 2.48 -6.91 8.29
C ALA A 143 4.00 -7.07 8.10
N ALA A 144 4.44 -7.67 6.99
CA ALA A 144 5.86 -7.84 6.69
C ALA A 144 6.61 -6.52 6.49
N VAL A 145 5.93 -5.47 6.03
CA VAL A 145 6.55 -4.18 5.67
C VAL A 145 6.11 -3.02 6.57
N PHE A 146 4.99 -3.17 7.27
CA PHE A 146 4.43 -2.08 8.08
C PHE A 146 5.38 -1.52 9.14
N PRO A 147 6.24 -2.32 9.79
CA PRO A 147 7.22 -1.80 10.74
C PRO A 147 8.13 -0.69 10.20
N ALA A 148 8.37 -0.66 8.88
CA ALA A 148 9.19 0.35 8.21
C ALA A 148 8.37 1.54 7.66
N ILE A 149 7.05 1.40 7.48
CA ILE A 149 6.21 2.40 6.81
C ILE A 149 6.24 3.75 7.55
N PRO A 150 6.00 3.83 8.87
CA PRO A 150 5.99 5.12 9.56
C PRO A 150 7.33 5.87 9.46
N TYR A 151 8.44 5.15 9.56
CA TYR A 151 9.76 5.78 9.40
C TYR A 151 10.02 6.24 7.96
N CYS A 152 9.58 5.49 6.96
CA CYS A 152 9.66 5.93 5.57
C CYS A 152 8.87 7.24 5.36
N ILE A 153 7.67 7.34 5.94
CA ILE A 153 6.85 8.54 5.86
C ILE A 153 7.52 9.72 6.57
N ASP A 154 8.15 9.50 7.73
CA ASP A 154 8.95 10.53 8.41
C ASP A 154 10.07 11.05 7.49
N LEU A 155 10.79 10.16 6.82
CA LEU A 155 11.92 10.50 5.93
C LEU A 155 11.52 11.33 4.70
N ILE A 156 10.33 11.11 4.18
CA ILE A 156 9.81 11.86 3.02
C ILE A 156 9.04 13.12 3.41
N GLY A 157 9.10 13.51 4.69
CA GLY A 157 8.47 14.74 5.19
C GLY A 157 6.97 14.65 5.39
N GLY A 158 6.43 13.44 5.55
CA GLY A 158 5.03 13.21 5.89
C GLY A 158 4.74 13.35 7.39
N PRO A 159 3.47 13.18 7.79
CA PRO A 159 3.07 13.26 9.19
C PRO A 159 3.58 12.06 9.99
N ARG A 160 3.85 12.28 11.26
CA ARG A 160 4.24 11.20 12.15
C ARG A 160 3.07 10.27 12.42
N LEU A 161 3.25 9.00 12.05
CA LEU A 161 2.30 7.92 12.31
C LEU A 161 2.74 7.10 13.53
N GLU A 162 1.86 6.96 14.50
CA GLU A 162 2.05 6.11 15.68
C GLU A 162 1.18 4.87 15.60
N THR A 163 1.69 3.77 16.11
CA THR A 163 1.01 2.47 16.09
C THR A 163 0.76 1.94 17.49
N ASN A 164 -0.17 0.98 17.57
CA ASN A 164 -0.29 0.14 18.76
C ASN A 164 0.90 -0.83 18.80
N GLY A 165 1.90 -0.51 19.62
CA GLY A 165 3.14 -1.29 19.72
C GLY A 165 2.95 -2.75 20.14
N ALA A 166 1.80 -3.10 20.75
CA ALA A 166 1.49 -4.48 21.11
C ALA A 166 1.05 -5.31 19.89
N THR A 167 0.40 -4.70 18.91
CA THR A 167 -0.12 -5.38 17.71
C THR A 167 0.74 -5.13 16.48
N MET A 168 1.35 -3.95 16.37
CA MET A 168 2.18 -3.55 15.23
C MET A 168 3.34 -2.67 15.71
N PRO A 169 4.46 -3.26 16.13
CA PRO A 169 5.65 -2.50 16.48
C PRO A 169 6.26 -1.85 15.23
N VAL A 170 6.66 -0.59 15.35
CA VAL A 170 7.40 0.12 14.30
C VAL A 170 8.85 0.30 14.72
N PHE A 171 9.72 0.37 13.71
CA PHE A 171 11.13 0.62 13.94
C PHE A 171 11.51 2.02 13.41
N ARG A 172 12.10 2.80 14.29
CA ARG A 172 12.76 4.07 13.95
C ARG A 172 14.19 4.03 14.47
N PRO A 173 15.21 4.18 13.61
CA PRO A 173 16.58 4.27 14.08
C PRO A 173 16.73 5.40 15.09
N LYS A 174 17.54 5.20 16.13
CA LYS A 174 17.93 6.30 17.02
C LYS A 174 18.79 7.27 16.22
N ALA A 175 18.54 8.57 16.38
CA ALA A 175 19.44 9.58 15.86
C ALA A 175 20.84 9.34 16.48
N GLU A 176 21.86 9.22 15.62
CA GLU A 176 23.23 9.21 16.13
C GLU A 176 23.48 10.60 16.77
N PRO A 177 24.11 10.65 17.95
CA PRO A 177 24.52 11.93 18.50
C PRO A 177 25.55 12.56 17.55
N SER A 178 25.21 13.75 17.05
CA SER A 178 26.09 14.60 16.23
C SER A 178 27.31 15.08 17.01
#